data_6d910e2ba7ad5cee0d2bd9834d7e29da
#
_entry.id   6d910e2ba7ad5cee0d2bd9834d7e29da
#
_cell.length_a   1.000
_cell.length_b   1.000
_cell.length_c   1.000
_cell.angle_alpha   90.00
_cell.angle_beta   90.00
_cell.angle_gamma   90.00
#
_symmetry.space_group_name_H-M   'P 1'
#
loop_
_entity.id
_entity.type
_entity.pdbx_description
1 polymer ?
#
loop_
_entity_poly.entity_id
_entity_poly.type
_entity_poly.pdbx_seq_one_letter_code
_entity_poly.pdbx_strand_id
1 'polypeptide(L)'
;EVLEDGQPQKIETFKRISVTGTPTGGGEPAREIRSEYVEEAEAAREDVRMFVIFLDDYHVRRGASMAVREPLIRFLQNDLGPLDMVAIMYPLTPVSVVRFSRNRDILAGAINNFLGRKNEYEPRNDLEQQYANYPTETVERIRNQVSLSALKGLVTRLGGMREGRKSVIVVSEGYTYYLPPELRNSQAGISTPGQNGVSSVTGNDPNEFRARMML
;
A
#
# COMPACT_ATOMS: atom_id res chain seq x y z
N GLU A 1 25.29 -19.18 19.51
CA GLU A 1 25.11 -20.54 18.98
C GLU A 1 23.85 -20.58 18.10
N VAL A 2 23.95 -21.16 16.91
CA VAL A 2 22.81 -21.34 15.99
C VAL A 2 22.49 -22.83 16.00
N LEU A 3 21.20 -23.15 16.25
CA LEU A 3 20.69 -24.52 16.25
C LEU A 3 19.65 -24.67 15.14
N GLU A 4 19.72 -25.73 14.36
CA GLU A 4 18.71 -26.16 13.41
C GLU A 4 18.26 -27.57 13.81
N ASP A 5 16.97 -27.75 14.09
CA ASP A 5 16.39 -28.99 14.63
C ASP A 5 17.09 -29.52 15.89
N GLY A 6 17.58 -28.60 16.74
CA GLY A 6 18.30 -28.93 17.96
C GLY A 6 19.77 -29.34 17.77
N GLN A 7 20.30 -29.29 16.55
CA GLN A 7 21.69 -29.57 16.25
C GLN A 7 22.50 -28.27 16.07
N PRO A 8 23.71 -28.17 16.67
CA PRO A 8 24.57 -27.02 16.49
C PRO A 8 25.00 -26.84 15.03
N GLN A 9 24.79 -25.67 14.48
CA GLN A 9 25.22 -25.34 13.14
C GLN A 9 26.48 -24.49 13.16
N LYS A 10 27.38 -24.76 12.21
CA LYS A 10 28.61 -23.98 12.03
C LYS A 10 28.26 -22.71 11.25
N ILE A 11 28.52 -21.53 11.86
CA ILE A 11 28.40 -20.25 11.18
C ILE A 11 29.61 -20.10 10.26
N GLU A 12 29.41 -20.17 8.95
CA GLU A 12 30.47 -20.03 7.95
C GLU A 12 30.81 -18.56 7.69
N THR A 13 29.77 -17.70 7.64
CA THR A 13 29.93 -16.26 7.40
C THR A 13 28.96 -15.44 8.26
N PHE A 14 29.43 -14.31 8.75
CA PHE A 14 28.58 -13.33 9.45
C PHE A 14 28.82 -11.95 8.86
N LYS A 15 27.75 -11.33 8.33
CA LYS A 15 27.75 -9.95 7.84
C LYS A 15 26.81 -9.11 8.68
N ARG A 16 27.34 -8.10 9.37
CA ARG A 16 26.53 -7.08 10.04
C ARG A 16 26.13 -6.02 9.04
N ILE A 17 24.82 -5.87 8.78
CA ILE A 17 24.28 -4.79 7.97
C ILE A 17 23.62 -3.79 8.91
N SER A 18 24.10 -2.54 8.88
CA SER A 18 23.47 -1.43 9.60
C SER A 18 22.47 -0.75 8.67
N VAL A 19 21.16 -0.86 8.98
CA VAL A 19 20.10 -0.31 8.15
C VAL A 19 19.55 0.94 8.83
N THR A 20 20.35 2.00 8.84
CA THR A 20 19.98 3.30 9.42
C THR A 20 19.48 4.29 8.36
N GLY A 21 19.46 3.91 7.06
CA GLY A 21 19.18 4.82 5.96
C GLY A 21 20.30 5.82 5.70
N THR A 22 21.47 5.64 6.36
CA THR A 22 22.69 6.43 6.15
C THR A 22 23.78 5.55 5.58
N PRO A 23 24.64 6.07 4.66
CA PRO A 23 25.78 5.31 4.15
C PRO A 23 26.69 4.89 5.32
N THR A 24 26.92 3.60 5.46
CA THR A 24 27.98 3.10 6.36
C THR A 24 29.33 3.40 5.70
N GLY A 25 30.34 3.82 6.49
CA GLY A 25 31.62 4.30 6.00
C GLY A 25 32.20 3.51 4.83
N GLY A 26 32.31 4.13 3.65
CA GLY A 26 32.72 3.53 2.37
C GLY A 26 31.58 3.08 1.45
N GLY A 27 30.31 3.20 1.84
CA GLY A 27 29.16 2.89 0.98
C GLY A 27 28.96 3.91 -0.14
N GLU A 28 28.42 3.47 -1.28
CA GLU A 28 28.08 4.37 -2.38
C GLU A 28 27.05 5.43 -1.94
N PRO A 29 27.23 6.70 -2.36
CA PRO A 29 26.26 7.76 -2.07
C PRO A 29 24.90 7.42 -2.70
N ALA A 30 23.84 8.04 -2.17
CA ALA A 30 22.50 7.94 -2.72
C ALA A 30 22.46 8.47 -4.15
N ARG A 31 21.97 7.68 -5.10
CA ARG A 31 21.74 8.12 -6.49
C ARG A 31 20.36 8.76 -6.60
N GLU A 32 20.24 9.79 -7.42
CA GLU A 32 18.94 10.37 -7.73
C GLU A 32 18.15 9.41 -8.63
N ILE A 33 16.90 9.13 -8.24
CA ILE A 33 16.05 8.17 -8.95
C ILE A 33 15.36 8.90 -10.11
N ARG A 34 15.90 8.72 -11.32
CA ARG A 34 15.41 9.36 -12.56
C ARG A 34 14.76 8.37 -13.53
N SER A 35 14.93 7.06 -13.31
CA SER A 35 14.40 6.02 -14.20
C SER A 35 14.06 4.76 -13.39
N GLU A 36 13.25 3.89 -13.97
CA GLU A 36 12.89 2.59 -13.40
C GLU A 36 14.13 1.71 -13.18
N TYR A 37 15.06 1.73 -14.11
CA TYR A 37 16.35 1.02 -13.96
C TYR A 37 17.15 1.48 -12.74
N VAL A 38 17.22 2.80 -12.50
CA VAL A 38 17.91 3.35 -11.30
C VAL A 38 17.13 3.00 -10.04
N GLU A 39 15.79 3.05 -10.10
CA GLU A 39 14.91 2.64 -8.99
C GLU A 39 15.19 1.20 -8.58
N GLU A 40 15.23 0.26 -9.53
CA GLU A 40 15.50 -1.15 -9.29
C GLU A 40 16.92 -1.38 -8.74
N ALA A 41 17.92 -0.71 -9.31
CA ALA A 41 19.32 -0.81 -8.87
C ALA A 41 19.48 -0.30 -7.43
N GLU A 42 18.86 0.82 -7.08
CA GLU A 42 18.89 1.38 -5.73
C GLU A 42 18.06 0.53 -4.74
N ALA A 43 16.92 -0.01 -5.17
CA ALA A 43 16.11 -0.92 -4.36
C ALA A 43 16.80 -2.26 -4.06
N ALA A 44 17.76 -2.66 -4.90
CA ALA A 44 18.53 -3.88 -4.72
C ALA A 44 19.67 -3.76 -3.68
N ARG A 45 19.94 -2.55 -3.19
CA ARG A 45 21.02 -2.31 -2.20
C ARG A 45 20.58 -2.81 -0.82
N GLU A 46 21.50 -3.41 -0.09
CA GLU A 46 21.24 -3.96 1.25
C GLU A 46 21.06 -2.87 2.34
N ASP A 47 21.62 -1.68 2.11
CA ASP A 47 21.59 -0.54 3.03
C ASP A 47 20.39 0.40 2.81
N VAL A 48 19.58 0.15 1.80
CA VAL A 48 18.38 0.94 1.44
C VAL A 48 17.13 0.38 2.12
N ARG A 49 16.33 1.28 2.72
CA ARG A 49 14.98 0.97 3.19
C ARG A 49 13.97 1.57 2.23
N MET A 50 12.89 0.85 2.02
CA MET A 50 11.80 1.29 1.14
C MET A 50 10.52 1.48 1.96
N PHE A 51 9.90 2.63 1.79
CA PHE A 51 8.64 2.98 2.45
C PHE A 51 7.58 3.30 1.39
N VAL A 52 6.40 2.74 1.54
CA VAL A 52 5.24 3.18 0.77
C VAL A 52 4.21 3.76 1.72
N ILE A 53 3.78 4.99 1.47
CA ILE A 53 2.69 5.63 2.19
C ILE A 53 1.43 5.45 1.34
N PHE A 54 0.54 4.57 1.80
CA PHE A 54 -0.76 4.35 1.18
C PHE A 54 -1.78 5.29 1.82
N LEU A 55 -2.20 6.29 1.05
CA LEU A 55 -3.15 7.31 1.47
C LEU A 55 -4.55 6.92 1.01
N ASP A 56 -5.31 6.29 1.89
CA ASP A 56 -6.65 5.79 1.61
C ASP A 56 -7.69 6.91 1.68
N ASP A 57 -7.76 7.73 0.63
CA ASP A 57 -8.66 8.88 0.57
C ASP A 57 -10.15 8.49 0.67
N TYR A 58 -10.53 7.29 0.25
CA TYR A 58 -11.90 6.80 0.39
C TYR A 58 -12.33 6.57 1.84
N HIS A 59 -11.39 6.19 2.72
CA HIS A 59 -11.69 5.79 4.08
C HIS A 59 -11.08 6.72 5.15
N VAL A 60 -10.70 7.92 4.76
CA VAL A 60 -10.25 8.97 5.68
C VAL A 60 -11.16 10.18 5.53
N ARG A 61 -11.64 10.73 6.65
CA ARG A 61 -12.41 11.97 6.67
C ARG A 61 -11.52 13.18 6.36
N ARG A 62 -12.11 14.20 5.79
CA ARG A 62 -11.40 15.44 5.41
C ARG A 62 -10.60 16.04 6.57
N GLY A 63 -11.17 16.17 7.75
CA GLY A 63 -10.47 16.70 8.91
C GLY A 63 -9.29 15.83 9.36
N ALA A 64 -9.45 14.50 9.35
CA ALA A 64 -8.40 13.57 9.71
C ALA A 64 -7.26 13.58 8.70
N SER A 65 -7.56 13.71 7.39
CA SER A 65 -6.51 13.84 6.38
C SER A 65 -5.66 15.10 6.57
N MET A 66 -6.26 16.20 6.99
CA MET A 66 -5.52 17.44 7.31
C MET A 66 -4.63 17.26 8.54
N ALA A 67 -5.13 16.59 9.57
CA ALA A 67 -4.38 16.36 10.82
C ALA A 67 -3.17 15.44 10.65
N VAL A 68 -3.24 14.45 9.74
CA VAL A 68 -2.15 13.49 9.54
C VAL A 68 -1.01 14.01 8.65
N ARG A 69 -1.19 15.10 7.92
CA ARG A 69 -0.17 15.66 7.01
C ARG A 69 1.11 16.02 7.74
N GLU A 70 1.01 16.79 8.80
CA GLU A 70 2.20 17.23 9.55
C GLU A 70 2.98 16.07 10.18
N PRO A 71 2.37 15.09 10.86
CA PRO A 71 3.07 13.88 11.30
C PRO A 71 3.78 13.12 10.18
N LEU A 72 3.16 12.96 9.01
CA LEU A 72 3.78 12.29 7.87
C LEU A 72 4.97 13.08 7.30
N ILE A 73 4.85 14.40 7.22
CA ILE A 73 5.95 15.27 6.76
C ILE A 73 7.11 15.23 7.76
N ARG A 74 6.83 15.26 9.06
CA ARG A 74 7.87 15.10 10.10
C ARG A 74 8.56 13.74 9.98
N PHE A 75 7.82 12.67 9.75
CA PHE A 75 8.40 11.35 9.48
C PHE A 75 9.35 11.38 8.27
N LEU A 76 8.95 12.01 7.16
CA LEU A 76 9.81 12.15 5.98
C LEU A 76 11.11 12.90 6.27
N GLN A 77 11.04 13.94 7.12
CA GLN A 77 12.17 14.85 7.36
C GLN A 77 13.11 14.36 8.46
N ASN A 78 12.56 13.72 9.50
CA ASN A 78 13.33 13.44 10.72
C ASN A 78 13.68 11.95 10.89
N ASP A 79 12.84 11.03 10.41
CA ASP A 79 13.00 9.60 10.68
C ASP A 79 13.64 8.83 9.53
N LEU A 80 13.75 9.48 8.37
CA LEU A 80 14.30 8.87 7.16
C LEU A 80 15.70 9.37 6.86
N GLY A 81 16.60 8.44 6.57
CA GLY A 81 17.96 8.74 6.15
C GLY A 81 18.04 9.07 4.63
N PRO A 82 19.21 9.54 4.18
CA PRO A 82 19.43 9.94 2.78
C PRO A 82 19.32 8.78 1.78
N LEU A 83 19.50 7.53 2.21
CA LEU A 83 19.38 6.34 1.36
C LEU A 83 17.92 5.86 1.25
N ASP A 84 17.06 6.25 2.17
CA ASP A 84 15.68 5.77 2.20
C ASP A 84 14.86 6.25 1.00
N MET A 85 14.13 5.33 0.41
CA MET A 85 13.27 5.55 -0.73
C MET A 85 11.82 5.54 -0.29
N VAL A 86 11.03 6.51 -0.75
CA VAL A 86 9.60 6.62 -0.39
C VAL A 86 8.76 6.72 -1.65
N ALA A 87 7.65 6.00 -1.67
CA ALA A 87 6.59 6.16 -2.65
C ALA A 87 5.27 6.54 -1.96
N ILE A 88 4.40 7.24 -2.68
CA ILE A 88 3.04 7.55 -2.24
C ILE A 88 2.08 6.90 -3.22
N MET A 89 1.02 6.30 -2.71
CA MET A 89 0.00 5.63 -3.49
C MET A 89 -1.39 5.92 -2.93
N TYR A 90 -2.35 6.13 -3.81
CA TYR A 90 -3.78 6.22 -3.51
C TYR A 90 -4.52 4.97 -4.03
N PRO A 91 -5.75 4.70 -3.56
CA PRO A 91 -6.54 3.55 -4.02
C PRO A 91 -6.70 3.45 -5.54
N LEU A 92 -6.88 4.58 -6.22
CA LEU A 92 -7.04 4.62 -7.68
C LEU A 92 -5.71 4.73 -8.45
N THR A 93 -4.58 4.80 -7.76
CA THR A 93 -3.27 4.84 -8.43
C THR A 93 -2.90 3.44 -8.94
N PRO A 94 -2.71 3.25 -10.25
CA PRO A 94 -2.22 1.98 -10.77
C PRO A 94 -0.86 1.64 -10.16
N VAL A 95 -0.68 0.40 -9.72
CA VAL A 95 0.56 -0.04 -9.09
C VAL A 95 1.77 0.15 -10.01
N SER A 96 1.58 0.02 -11.32
CA SER A 96 2.62 0.20 -12.35
C SER A 96 3.20 1.61 -12.45
N VAL A 97 2.44 2.65 -12.02
CA VAL A 97 2.92 4.03 -12.05
C VAL A 97 3.48 4.53 -10.72
N VAL A 98 3.40 3.72 -9.66
CA VAL A 98 4.01 4.06 -8.38
C VAL A 98 5.52 4.11 -8.53
N ARG A 99 6.14 5.24 -8.16
CA ARG A 99 7.59 5.44 -8.24
C ARG A 99 8.15 5.83 -6.89
N PHE A 100 9.31 5.29 -6.57
CA PHE A 100 10.06 5.68 -5.39
C PHE A 100 10.86 6.95 -5.64
N SER A 101 10.99 7.77 -4.61
CA SER A 101 11.74 9.02 -4.65
C SER A 101 12.51 9.24 -3.35
N ARG A 102 13.60 10.00 -3.44
CA ARG A 102 14.32 10.57 -2.29
C ARG A 102 14.08 12.07 -2.13
N ASN A 103 13.37 12.67 -3.08
CA ASN A 103 13.05 14.11 -3.03
C ASN A 103 11.95 14.35 -1.99
N ARG A 104 12.36 14.80 -0.80
CA ARG A 104 11.48 15.04 0.34
C ARG A 104 10.48 16.17 0.09
N ASP A 105 10.84 17.16 -0.70
CA ASP A 105 9.96 18.30 -0.99
C ASP A 105 8.80 17.89 -1.89
N ILE A 106 9.08 17.08 -2.92
CA ILE A 106 8.02 16.51 -3.79
C ILE A 106 7.08 15.62 -2.97
N LEU A 107 7.64 14.76 -2.11
CA LEU A 107 6.84 13.87 -1.25
C LEU A 107 6.00 14.66 -0.24
N ALA A 108 6.58 15.69 0.39
CA ALA A 108 5.86 16.56 1.31
C ALA A 108 4.74 17.34 0.59
N GLY A 109 5.00 17.82 -0.63
CA GLY A 109 3.98 18.43 -1.49
C GLY A 109 2.82 17.48 -1.78
N ALA A 110 3.10 16.22 -2.10
CA ALA A 110 2.07 15.20 -2.34
C ALA A 110 1.25 14.91 -1.07
N ILE A 111 1.89 14.83 0.11
CA ILE A 111 1.19 14.67 1.39
C ILE A 111 0.34 15.90 1.73
N ASN A 112 0.83 17.11 1.46
CA ASN A 112 0.05 18.34 1.67
C ASN A 112 -1.21 18.40 0.79
N ASN A 113 -1.23 17.71 -0.33
CA ASN A 113 -2.40 17.60 -1.21
C ASN A 113 -3.34 16.45 -0.81
N PHE A 114 -2.97 15.62 0.17
CA PHE A 114 -3.84 14.54 0.63
C PHE A 114 -5.14 15.08 1.20
N LEU A 115 -6.25 14.67 0.62
CA LEU A 115 -7.60 15.06 1.04
C LEU A 115 -8.49 13.83 1.12
N GLY A 116 -8.86 13.46 2.33
CA GLY A 116 -9.78 12.35 2.58
C GLY A 116 -11.20 12.69 2.15
N ARG A 117 -11.94 11.67 1.70
CA ARG A 117 -13.29 11.76 1.10
C ARG A 117 -14.29 10.79 1.73
N LYS A 118 -14.01 10.29 2.91
CA LYS A 118 -14.94 9.40 3.62
C LYS A 118 -16.26 10.12 3.82
N ASN A 119 -17.36 9.48 3.42
CA ASN A 119 -18.71 10.02 3.40
C ASN A 119 -18.98 11.14 2.36
N GLU A 120 -18.05 11.41 1.45
CA GLU A 120 -18.25 12.30 0.31
C GLU A 120 -18.42 11.43 -0.95
N TYR A 121 -19.60 11.49 -1.59
CA TYR A 121 -19.97 10.60 -2.70
C TYR A 121 -20.02 11.31 -4.05
N GLU A 122 -19.67 12.58 -4.10
CA GLU A 122 -19.56 13.32 -5.35
C GLU A 122 -18.44 12.71 -6.20
N PRO A 123 -18.74 12.28 -7.45
CA PRO A 123 -17.75 11.68 -8.32
C PRO A 123 -16.70 12.69 -8.77
N ARG A 124 -15.43 12.29 -8.77
CA ARG A 124 -14.29 13.13 -9.16
C ARG A 124 -13.57 12.64 -10.42
N ASN A 125 -14.00 11.51 -10.97
CA ASN A 125 -13.44 10.91 -12.17
C ASN A 125 -14.48 10.04 -12.88
N ASP A 126 -14.17 9.61 -14.10
CA ASP A 126 -15.09 8.84 -14.94
C ASP A 126 -15.47 7.49 -14.34
N LEU A 127 -14.57 6.86 -13.58
CA LEU A 127 -14.88 5.62 -12.88
C LEU A 127 -15.95 5.85 -11.82
N GLU A 128 -15.80 6.87 -11.00
CA GLU A 128 -16.76 7.21 -9.94
C GLU A 128 -18.12 7.63 -10.53
N GLN A 129 -18.10 8.30 -11.68
CA GLN A 129 -19.31 8.70 -12.40
C GLN A 129 -20.18 7.48 -12.79
N GLN A 130 -19.57 6.33 -13.07
CA GLN A 130 -20.30 5.12 -13.45
C GLN A 130 -21.18 4.56 -12.34
N TYR A 131 -20.84 4.79 -11.08
CA TYR A 131 -21.60 4.33 -9.91
C TYR A 131 -22.15 5.47 -9.04
N ALA A 132 -22.14 6.71 -9.56
CA ALA A 132 -22.62 7.90 -8.82
C ALA A 132 -24.09 7.78 -8.37
N ASN A 133 -24.91 7.08 -9.15
CA ASN A 133 -26.34 6.89 -8.85
C ASN A 133 -26.64 5.60 -8.07
N TYR A 134 -25.62 4.84 -7.63
CA TYR A 134 -25.83 3.63 -6.86
C TYR A 134 -26.18 3.96 -5.41
N PRO A 135 -26.89 3.07 -4.70
CA PRO A 135 -27.10 3.20 -3.27
C PRO A 135 -25.77 3.36 -2.54
N THR A 136 -25.71 4.22 -1.52
CA THR A 136 -24.50 4.51 -0.73
C THR A 136 -23.80 3.24 -0.26
N GLU A 137 -24.55 2.24 0.18
CA GLU A 137 -23.98 0.94 0.58
C GLU A 137 -23.19 0.26 -0.55
N THR A 138 -23.70 0.34 -1.78
CA THR A 138 -23.02 -0.22 -2.95
C THR A 138 -21.75 0.57 -3.27
N VAL A 139 -21.81 1.90 -3.18
CA VAL A 139 -20.65 2.77 -3.38
C VAL A 139 -19.56 2.45 -2.35
N GLU A 140 -19.92 2.30 -1.07
CA GLU A 140 -18.98 1.92 -0.01
C GLU A 140 -18.34 0.55 -0.26
N ARG A 141 -19.11 -0.43 -0.74
CA ARG A 141 -18.59 -1.75 -1.10
C ARG A 141 -17.59 -1.66 -2.25
N ILE A 142 -17.88 -0.86 -3.27
CA ILE A 142 -16.96 -0.60 -4.38
C ILE A 142 -15.67 0.05 -3.87
N ARG A 143 -15.77 1.08 -3.05
CA ARG A 143 -14.60 1.78 -2.45
C ARG A 143 -13.74 0.83 -1.62
N ASN A 144 -14.35 0.01 -0.77
CA ASN A 144 -13.65 -1.03 -0.01
C ASN A 144 -12.86 -1.96 -0.94
N GLN A 145 -13.51 -2.45 -2.01
CA GLN A 145 -12.87 -3.35 -2.97
C GLN A 145 -11.72 -2.67 -3.70
N VAL A 146 -11.89 -1.42 -4.13
CA VAL A 146 -10.84 -0.64 -4.78
C VAL A 146 -9.62 -0.49 -3.88
N SER A 147 -9.82 -0.02 -2.64
CA SER A 147 -8.70 0.20 -1.70
C SER A 147 -7.98 -1.10 -1.35
N LEU A 148 -8.73 -2.17 -1.07
CA LEU A 148 -8.14 -3.46 -0.73
C LEU A 148 -7.43 -4.12 -1.91
N SER A 149 -7.98 -3.99 -3.13
CA SER A 149 -7.33 -4.49 -4.35
C SER A 149 -6.04 -3.72 -4.65
N ALA A 150 -6.05 -2.40 -4.48
CA ALA A 150 -4.87 -1.56 -4.62
C ALA A 150 -3.78 -1.94 -3.61
N LEU A 151 -4.16 -2.11 -2.34
CA LEU A 151 -3.23 -2.52 -1.29
C LEU A 151 -2.66 -3.93 -1.55
N LYS A 152 -3.50 -4.87 -1.99
CA LYS A 152 -3.05 -6.21 -2.40
C LYS A 152 -2.07 -6.14 -3.56
N GLY A 153 -2.38 -5.36 -4.60
CA GLY A 153 -1.47 -5.15 -5.74
C GLY A 153 -0.14 -4.54 -5.31
N LEU A 154 -0.17 -3.55 -4.42
CA LEU A 154 1.03 -2.95 -3.85
C LEU A 154 1.89 -3.97 -3.11
N VAL A 155 1.31 -4.74 -2.21
CA VAL A 155 2.04 -5.77 -1.43
C VAL A 155 2.62 -6.84 -2.36
N THR A 156 1.87 -7.26 -3.39
CA THR A 156 2.36 -8.21 -4.39
C THR A 156 3.56 -7.65 -5.16
N ARG A 157 3.50 -6.38 -5.62
CA ARG A 157 4.64 -5.72 -6.28
C ARG A 157 5.85 -5.63 -5.37
N LEU A 158 5.67 -5.19 -4.13
CA LEU A 158 6.76 -5.09 -3.16
C LEU A 158 7.37 -6.47 -2.86
N GLY A 159 6.55 -7.53 -2.81
CA GLY A 159 7.02 -8.91 -2.66
C GLY A 159 7.86 -9.40 -3.83
N GLY A 160 7.58 -8.94 -5.05
CA GLY A 160 8.36 -9.25 -6.25
C GLY A 160 9.67 -8.47 -6.41
N MET A 161 9.86 -7.40 -5.65
CA MET A 161 11.13 -6.67 -5.62
C MET A 161 12.17 -7.45 -4.81
N ARG A 162 13.47 -7.27 -5.12
CA ARG A 162 14.55 -7.98 -4.44
C ARG A 162 14.49 -7.88 -2.91
N GLU A 163 15.13 -8.80 -2.21
CA GLU A 163 15.21 -8.87 -0.76
C GLU A 163 15.77 -7.57 -0.17
N GLY A 164 14.89 -6.73 0.30
CA GLY A 164 15.19 -5.48 0.97
C GLY A 164 14.11 -5.19 2.02
N ARG A 165 14.42 -4.35 2.99
CA ARG A 165 13.43 -3.94 4.02
C ARG A 165 12.40 -3.00 3.41
N LYS A 166 11.17 -3.47 3.36
CA LYS A 166 10.02 -2.75 2.83
C LYS A 166 9.00 -2.53 3.93
N SER A 167 8.52 -1.31 4.05
CA SER A 167 7.48 -0.94 5.02
C SER A 167 6.32 -0.26 4.30
N VAL A 168 5.10 -0.62 4.66
CA VAL A 168 3.89 0.04 4.17
C VAL A 168 3.25 0.77 5.34
N ILE A 169 3.07 2.07 5.18
CA ILE A 169 2.35 2.93 6.12
C ILE A 169 0.97 3.16 5.53
N VAL A 170 -0.05 2.59 6.16
CA VAL A 170 -1.44 2.75 5.71
C VAL A 170 -2.11 3.86 6.51
N VAL A 171 -2.57 4.88 5.80
CA VAL A 171 -3.35 5.98 6.37
C VAL A 171 -4.81 5.75 6.02
N SER A 172 -5.57 5.21 6.97
CA SER A 172 -6.98 4.87 6.82
C SER A 172 -7.69 4.93 8.18
N GLU A 173 -8.96 5.29 8.20
CA GLU A 173 -9.82 5.16 9.40
C GLU A 173 -10.53 3.79 9.45
N GLY A 174 -10.12 2.87 8.59
CA GLY A 174 -10.69 1.53 8.49
C GLY A 174 -11.88 1.46 7.54
N TYR A 175 -12.16 0.24 7.15
CA TYR A 175 -13.19 -0.11 6.18
C TYR A 175 -14.55 -0.28 6.86
N THR A 176 -15.62 -0.14 6.06
CA THR A 176 -16.96 -0.51 6.51
C THR A 176 -17.05 -2.03 6.70
N TYR A 177 -18.05 -2.52 7.45
CA TYR A 177 -18.25 -3.95 7.65
C TYR A 177 -18.65 -4.70 6.36
N TYR A 178 -18.89 -4.00 5.26
CA TYR A 178 -19.09 -4.59 3.94
C TYR A 178 -17.76 -4.99 3.32
N LEU A 179 -17.22 -6.12 3.76
CA LEU A 179 -16.02 -6.68 3.17
C LEU A 179 -16.30 -7.26 1.78
N PRO A 180 -15.38 -7.07 0.82
CA PRO A 180 -15.44 -7.77 -0.46
C PRO A 180 -15.53 -9.29 -0.28
N PRO A 181 -16.20 -10.01 -1.22
CA PRO A 181 -16.36 -11.46 -1.11
C PRO A 181 -15.05 -12.24 -0.92
N GLU A 182 -13.97 -11.75 -1.55
CA GLU A 182 -12.63 -12.36 -1.47
C GLU A 182 -12.07 -12.38 -0.03
N LEU A 183 -12.43 -11.40 0.80
CA LEU A 183 -11.98 -11.30 2.19
C LEU A 183 -12.94 -11.99 3.16
N ARG A 184 -14.20 -12.20 2.78
CA ARG A 184 -15.16 -12.95 3.59
C ARG A 184 -14.79 -14.43 3.66
N ASN A 185 -14.23 -14.97 2.60
CA ASN A 185 -13.92 -16.40 2.45
C ASN A 185 -12.58 -16.81 3.09
N SER A 186 -11.75 -15.89 3.53
CA SER A 186 -10.50 -16.23 4.22
C SER A 186 -10.71 -16.81 5.63
N GLN A 187 -11.94 -16.78 6.16
CA GLN A 187 -12.32 -17.49 7.39
C GLN A 187 -13.02 -18.83 7.16
N ALA A 188 -13.19 -19.28 5.93
CA ALA A 188 -13.83 -20.56 5.60
C ALA A 188 -12.97 -21.80 5.90
N GLY A 189 -11.94 -21.67 6.75
CA GLY A 189 -11.25 -22.81 7.38
C GLY A 189 -11.95 -23.37 8.62
N ILE A 190 -13.04 -22.75 9.09
CA ILE A 190 -13.86 -23.26 10.19
C ILE A 190 -15.25 -23.56 9.63
N SER A 191 -15.40 -24.78 9.14
CA SER A 191 -16.70 -25.32 8.71
C SER A 191 -17.62 -25.41 9.91
N THR A 192 -18.59 -24.50 10.02
CA THR A 192 -19.81 -24.74 10.78
C THR A 192 -20.80 -25.42 9.83
N PRO A 193 -21.27 -26.65 10.12
CA PRO A 193 -22.30 -27.30 9.32
C PRO A 193 -23.65 -26.63 9.59
N GLY A 194 -24.30 -26.16 8.54
CA GLY A 194 -25.73 -25.86 8.53
C GLY A 194 -26.11 -24.40 8.54
N GLN A 195 -26.20 -23.82 7.32
CA GLN A 195 -27.31 -22.94 6.97
C GLN A 195 -27.41 -22.89 5.42
N ASN A 196 -28.39 -23.61 4.91
CA ASN A 196 -28.90 -23.42 3.55
C ASN A 196 -29.63 -22.08 3.50
N GLY A 197 -29.02 -21.06 2.91
CA GLY A 197 -29.57 -19.73 2.73
C GLY A 197 -29.67 -19.38 1.24
N VAL A 198 -30.88 -19.25 0.81
CA VAL A 198 -31.44 -18.84 -0.47
C VAL A 198 -30.57 -17.82 -1.21
N SER A 199 -30.14 -18.18 -2.42
CA SER A 199 -29.55 -17.33 -3.44
C SER A 199 -30.58 -16.32 -3.95
N SER A 200 -30.46 -15.05 -3.58
CA SER A 200 -31.18 -13.97 -4.28
C SER A 200 -30.38 -13.53 -5.50
N VAL A 201 -30.83 -13.97 -6.64
CA VAL A 201 -30.37 -13.49 -7.95
C VAL A 201 -30.81 -12.04 -8.12
N THR A 202 -29.90 -11.10 -7.94
CA THR A 202 -29.99 -9.75 -8.53
C THR A 202 -28.71 -9.53 -9.31
N GLY A 203 -28.88 -9.49 -10.64
CA GLY A 203 -27.81 -9.46 -11.61
C GLY A 203 -26.96 -8.18 -11.51
N ASN A 204 -25.79 -8.36 -11.01
CA ASN A 204 -24.59 -7.59 -11.35
C ASN A 204 -23.42 -8.51 -10.97
N ASP A 205 -22.80 -9.10 -11.96
CA ASP A 205 -21.65 -9.96 -11.77
C ASP A 205 -20.45 -9.10 -11.32
N PRO A 206 -19.92 -9.31 -10.11
CA PRO A 206 -18.74 -8.60 -9.62
C PRO A 206 -17.51 -8.77 -10.53
N ASN A 207 -17.49 -9.81 -11.36
CA ASN A 207 -16.40 -10.09 -12.29
C ASN A 207 -16.41 -9.17 -13.51
N GLU A 208 -17.58 -8.67 -13.92
CA GLU A 208 -17.68 -7.71 -15.02
C GLU A 208 -17.08 -6.33 -14.66
N PHE A 209 -17.23 -5.92 -13.41
CA PHE A 209 -16.63 -4.71 -12.90
C PHE A 209 -15.10 -4.85 -12.77
N ARG A 210 -14.61 -6.03 -12.36
CA ARG A 210 -13.20 -6.36 -12.24
C ARG A 210 -12.48 -6.36 -13.59
N ALA A 211 -13.10 -6.86 -14.63
CA ALA A 211 -12.56 -6.87 -16.00
C ALA A 211 -12.37 -5.46 -16.57
N ARG A 212 -13.24 -4.51 -16.19
CA ARG A 212 -13.14 -3.09 -16.61
C ARG A 212 -12.10 -2.28 -15.85
N MET A 213 -11.68 -2.72 -14.65
CA MET A 213 -10.65 -2.03 -13.85
C MET A 213 -9.22 -2.51 -14.13
N MET A 214 -9.04 -3.58 -14.91
CA MET A 214 -7.71 -4.15 -15.24
C MET A 214 -7.23 -3.78 -16.66
N LEU A 215 -8.02 -3.04 -17.42
CA LEU A 215 -7.63 -2.45 -18.71
C LEU A 215 -7.29 -0.96 -18.54
#